data_e9cd5a8d19d76388a600cf0dbdda1255
#
_entry.id   e9cd5a8d19d76388a600cf0dbdda1255
#
_cell.length_a   1.000
_cell.length_b   1.000
_cell.length_c   1.000
_cell.angle_alpha   90.00
_cell.angle_beta   90.00
_cell.angle_gamma   90.00
#
_symmetry.space_group_name_H-M   'P 1'
#
loop_
_entity.id
_entity.type
_entity.pdbx_description
1 polymer ?
#
loop_
_entity_poly.entity_id
_entity_poly.type
_entity_poly.pdbx_seq_one_letter_code
_entity_poly.pdbx_strand_id
1 'polypeptide(L)'
;MSVWDSIVGQQAVVGQLQAIVSGDPKALAQSWLICGPPGSGRSNVARAFAAALESPDRGLSGEPTNITRQVLSGTHPDVTTLATNKVTIGIDDVRQLILTSEQMPSTAPWRIIIIEDVDRMLERTTNVLLKEIEEPSPHTIWLLCAPSAQDVLPTIRSRTRIVNLAVPSTKAVADYLMASVNPALPAERQFDRHVAVRAARLAEGHIGIAKLYASDTQVMSDRDELIVGLLGLRKASDAVLLADDLIDTAKSQAEAT
;
A
#
# COMPACT_ATOMS: atom_id res chain seq x y z
N MET A 1 16.47 3.21 10.91
CA MET A 1 15.96 2.52 9.68
C MET A 1 15.60 3.59 8.66
N SER A 2 16.13 3.49 7.44
CA SER A 2 15.74 4.36 6.31
C SER A 2 14.26 4.21 6.00
N VAL A 3 13.63 5.22 5.41
CA VAL A 3 12.23 5.14 4.92
C VAL A 3 12.00 4.01 3.91
N TRP A 4 13.07 3.58 3.25
CA TRP A 4 13.05 2.53 2.22
C TRP A 4 13.12 1.11 2.79
N ASP A 5 13.52 0.94 4.04
CA ASP A 5 13.72 -0.38 4.67
C ASP A 5 12.38 -1.12 4.88
N SER A 6 11.27 -0.39 4.90
CA SER A 6 9.92 -0.95 4.98
C SER A 6 9.39 -1.48 3.64
N ILE A 7 10.11 -1.24 2.53
CA ILE A 7 9.69 -1.64 1.19
C ILE A 7 10.21 -3.04 0.88
N VAL A 8 9.27 -3.98 0.78
CA VAL A 8 9.57 -5.41 0.65
C VAL A 8 9.69 -5.83 -0.81
N GLY A 9 10.85 -6.39 -1.20
CA GLY A 9 11.02 -7.04 -2.50
C GLY A 9 11.10 -6.11 -3.71
N GLN A 10 11.27 -4.78 -3.51
CA GLN A 10 11.23 -3.77 -4.58
C GLN A 10 12.56 -3.05 -4.78
N GLN A 11 13.70 -3.73 -4.65
CA GLN A 11 15.03 -3.10 -4.65
C GLN A 11 15.29 -2.24 -5.90
N ALA A 12 14.88 -2.71 -7.09
CA ALA A 12 15.07 -1.96 -8.33
C ALA A 12 14.25 -0.66 -8.34
N VAL A 13 13.00 -0.70 -7.87
CA VAL A 13 12.13 0.47 -7.76
C VAL A 13 12.67 1.44 -6.71
N VAL A 14 13.09 0.95 -5.56
CA VAL A 14 13.72 1.77 -4.51
C VAL A 14 14.94 2.49 -5.05
N GLY A 15 15.86 1.79 -5.72
CA GLY A 15 17.03 2.40 -6.34
C GLY A 15 16.69 3.48 -7.39
N GLN A 16 15.66 3.24 -8.20
CA GLN A 16 15.14 4.21 -9.15
C GLN A 16 14.58 5.47 -8.46
N LEU A 17 13.75 5.30 -7.43
CA LEU A 17 13.14 6.41 -6.69
C LEU A 17 14.19 7.21 -5.90
N GLN A 18 15.17 6.55 -5.29
CA GLN A 18 16.31 7.20 -4.62
C GLN A 18 17.12 8.06 -5.59
N ALA A 19 17.41 7.57 -6.80
CA ALA A 19 18.08 8.32 -7.82
C ALA A 19 17.29 9.58 -8.25
N ILE A 20 15.96 9.45 -8.35
CA ILE A 20 15.06 10.56 -8.68
C ILE A 20 15.05 11.62 -7.58
N VAL A 21 14.90 11.22 -6.32
CA VAL A 21 14.91 12.16 -5.18
C VAL A 21 16.24 12.86 -5.04
N SER A 22 17.35 12.19 -5.39
CA SER A 22 18.69 12.75 -5.34
C SER A 22 19.04 13.64 -6.55
N GLY A 23 18.21 13.62 -7.59
CA GLY A 23 18.39 14.40 -8.82
C GLY A 23 18.02 15.88 -8.72
N ASP A 24 17.92 16.53 -9.88
CA ASP A 24 17.50 17.93 -9.98
C ASP A 24 15.98 18.03 -9.68
N PRO A 25 15.57 18.81 -8.67
CA PRO A 25 14.16 19.03 -8.36
C PRO A 25 13.34 19.58 -9.53
N LYS A 26 13.98 20.35 -10.45
CA LYS A 26 13.31 20.91 -11.62
C LYS A 26 12.97 19.86 -12.69
N ALA A 27 13.66 18.72 -12.68
CA ALA A 27 13.40 17.59 -13.57
C ALA A 27 12.45 16.56 -12.97
N LEU A 28 11.97 16.77 -11.72
CA LEU A 28 11.06 15.89 -11.04
C LEU A 28 9.68 15.94 -11.68
N ALA A 29 9.18 14.79 -12.14
CA ALA A 29 7.80 14.70 -12.60
C ALA A 29 6.85 14.95 -11.43
N GLN A 30 5.78 15.70 -11.68
CA GLN A 30 4.80 16.05 -10.64
C GLN A 30 3.64 15.05 -10.56
N SER A 31 3.48 14.16 -11.54
CA SER A 31 2.40 13.17 -11.56
C SER A 31 2.93 11.76 -11.76
N TRP A 32 2.64 10.88 -10.81
CA TRP A 32 3.14 9.51 -10.75
C TRP A 32 2.00 8.50 -10.65
N LEU A 33 2.16 7.35 -11.30
CA LEU A 33 1.26 6.22 -11.17
C LEU A 33 2.05 4.99 -10.70
N ILE A 34 1.83 4.58 -9.45
CA ILE A 34 2.48 3.44 -8.81
C ILE A 34 1.56 2.24 -8.96
N CYS A 35 1.95 1.31 -9.81
CA CYS A 35 1.18 0.11 -10.14
C CYS A 35 1.78 -1.12 -9.48
N GLY A 36 0.93 -2.04 -9.05
CA GLY A 36 1.34 -3.34 -8.53
C GLY A 36 0.16 -4.13 -7.98
N PRO A 37 0.23 -5.45 -7.94
CA PRO A 37 -0.87 -6.28 -7.47
C PRO A 37 -1.24 -5.95 -6.02
N PRO A 38 -2.45 -6.29 -5.58
CA PRO A 38 -2.87 -6.11 -4.19
C PRO A 38 -1.83 -6.69 -3.21
N GLY A 39 -1.53 -5.95 -2.16
CA GLY A 39 -0.55 -6.36 -1.15
C GLY A 39 0.92 -6.23 -1.53
N SER A 40 1.28 -5.78 -2.73
CA SER A 40 2.67 -5.54 -3.15
C SER A 40 3.35 -4.35 -2.47
N GLY A 41 2.60 -3.54 -1.72
CA GLY A 41 3.12 -2.40 -0.97
C GLY A 41 3.05 -1.06 -1.69
N ARG A 42 2.14 -0.86 -2.66
CA ARG A 42 1.94 0.41 -3.41
C ARG A 42 1.88 1.63 -2.49
N SER A 43 0.97 1.61 -1.53
CA SER A 43 0.78 2.72 -0.57
C SER A 43 2.03 2.96 0.28
N ASN A 44 2.76 1.90 0.65
CA ASN A 44 4.01 2.03 1.39
C ASN A 44 5.10 2.68 0.53
N VAL A 45 5.19 2.30 -0.76
CA VAL A 45 6.12 2.93 -1.72
C VAL A 45 5.75 4.40 -1.93
N ALA A 46 4.46 4.73 -2.11
CA ALA A 46 4.00 6.11 -2.24
C ALA A 46 4.37 6.96 -1.01
N ARG A 47 4.10 6.46 0.21
CA ARG A 47 4.45 7.14 1.45
C ARG A 47 5.96 7.26 1.67
N ALA A 48 6.75 6.24 1.36
CA ALA A 48 8.20 6.30 1.45
C ALA A 48 8.79 7.31 0.46
N PHE A 49 8.25 7.35 -0.77
CA PHE A 49 8.64 8.34 -1.77
C PHE A 49 8.27 9.76 -1.34
N ALA A 50 7.05 9.97 -0.84
CA ALA A 50 6.64 11.25 -0.26
C ALA A 50 7.56 11.66 0.90
N ALA A 51 7.85 10.75 1.83
CA ALA A 51 8.74 11.02 2.97
C ALA A 51 10.15 11.40 2.51
N ALA A 52 10.67 10.77 1.47
CA ALA A 52 11.97 11.09 0.91
C ALA A 52 12.00 12.45 0.19
N LEU A 53 10.91 12.82 -0.50
CA LEU A 53 10.77 14.13 -1.16
C LEU A 53 10.67 15.29 -0.17
N GLU A 54 10.02 15.09 0.97
CA GLU A 54 9.83 16.11 2.00
C GLU A 54 11.02 16.25 2.94
N SER A 55 11.81 15.19 3.10
CA SER A 55 12.90 15.20 4.07
C SER A 55 14.18 15.81 3.51
N PRO A 56 14.88 16.69 4.28
CA PRO A 56 16.16 17.26 3.88
C PRO A 56 17.24 16.23 3.59
N ASP A 57 17.20 15.08 4.27
CA ASP A 57 18.13 13.95 4.07
C ASP A 57 17.71 13.02 2.93
N ARG A 58 16.61 13.34 2.23
CA ARG A 58 16.07 12.57 1.10
C ARG A 58 15.75 11.11 1.45
N GLY A 59 15.45 10.88 2.73
CA GLY A 59 15.15 9.54 3.25
C GLY A 59 16.34 8.58 3.26
N LEU A 60 17.58 9.08 3.17
CA LEU A 60 18.80 8.27 3.10
C LEU A 60 19.46 8.06 4.46
N SER A 61 19.10 8.83 5.49
CA SER A 61 19.66 8.63 6.84
C SER A 61 19.20 7.30 7.44
N GLY A 62 20.08 6.71 8.26
CA GLY A 62 19.79 5.47 8.97
C GLY A 62 18.73 5.62 10.08
N GLU A 63 18.37 6.86 10.44
CA GLU A 63 17.33 7.16 11.43
C GLU A 63 16.23 8.05 10.82
N PRO A 64 14.95 7.77 11.08
CA PRO A 64 13.87 8.57 10.55
C PRO A 64 13.90 9.97 11.17
N THR A 65 13.87 11.00 10.35
CA THR A 65 13.68 12.38 10.77
C THR A 65 12.26 12.61 11.33
N ASN A 66 12.01 13.74 11.97
CA ASN A 66 10.64 14.08 12.38
C ASN A 66 9.69 14.14 11.18
N ILE A 67 10.15 14.70 10.07
CA ILE A 67 9.37 14.80 8.83
C ILE A 67 9.01 13.40 8.31
N THR A 68 9.99 12.51 8.17
CA THR A 68 9.73 11.14 7.68
C THR A 68 8.78 10.38 8.59
N ARG A 69 8.88 10.54 9.91
CA ARG A 69 7.92 9.96 10.87
C ARG A 69 6.51 10.49 10.69
N GLN A 70 6.34 11.80 10.54
CA GLN A 70 5.04 12.43 10.30
C GLN A 70 4.40 11.96 8.99
N VAL A 71 5.18 11.88 7.89
CA VAL A 71 4.66 11.39 6.61
C VAL A 71 4.23 9.94 6.71
N LEU A 72 5.07 9.07 7.30
CA LEU A 72 4.76 7.64 7.43
C LEU A 72 3.57 7.37 8.36
N SER A 73 3.35 8.21 9.38
CA SER A 73 2.19 8.14 10.28
C SER A 73 0.94 8.85 9.73
N GLY A 74 1.03 9.54 8.57
CA GLY A 74 -0.09 10.27 7.98
C GLY A 74 -0.46 11.57 8.68
N THR A 75 0.46 12.17 9.46
CA THR A 75 0.23 13.39 10.24
C THR A 75 0.95 14.63 9.69
N HIS A 76 1.67 14.49 8.57
CA HIS A 76 2.39 15.62 7.97
C HIS A 76 1.41 16.59 7.29
N PRO A 77 1.48 17.92 7.57
CA PRO A 77 0.48 18.88 7.09
C PRO A 77 0.49 19.07 5.56
N ASP A 78 1.61 18.82 4.91
CA ASP A 78 1.77 19.02 3.47
C ASP A 78 1.59 17.71 2.66
N VAL A 79 1.29 16.58 3.33
CA VAL A 79 1.02 15.29 2.68
C VAL A 79 -0.40 14.84 2.99
N THR A 80 -1.23 14.77 1.97
CA THR A 80 -2.64 14.34 2.10
C THR A 80 -2.84 13.00 1.41
N THR A 81 -3.45 12.03 2.12
CA THR A 81 -3.76 10.71 1.55
C THR A 81 -5.26 10.51 1.48
N LEU A 82 -5.78 10.22 0.29
CA LEU A 82 -7.13 9.69 0.10
C LEU A 82 -7.08 8.17 0.04
N ALA A 83 -7.62 7.54 1.06
CA ALA A 83 -7.89 6.11 1.12
C ALA A 83 -9.36 5.92 1.47
N THR A 84 -10.05 4.98 0.83
CA THR A 84 -11.48 4.74 1.09
C THR A 84 -11.79 3.25 1.16
N ASN A 85 -12.65 2.89 2.11
CA ASN A 85 -13.24 1.54 2.19
C ASN A 85 -14.49 1.40 1.30
N LYS A 86 -14.96 2.51 0.67
CA LYS A 86 -16.09 2.49 -0.27
C LYS A 86 -15.68 1.80 -1.57
N VAL A 87 -16.64 1.27 -2.29
CA VAL A 87 -16.43 0.64 -3.60
C VAL A 87 -15.92 1.65 -4.63
N THR A 88 -16.33 2.91 -4.53
CA THR A 88 -15.94 3.98 -5.46
C THR A 88 -15.44 5.21 -4.73
N ILE A 89 -14.50 5.92 -5.34
CA ILE A 89 -14.05 7.24 -4.92
C ILE A 89 -15.02 8.30 -5.46
N GLY A 90 -15.56 9.12 -4.55
CA GLY A 90 -16.54 10.15 -4.88
C GLY A 90 -15.92 11.36 -5.56
N ILE A 91 -16.73 12.08 -6.35
CA ILE A 91 -16.28 13.31 -7.03
C ILE A 91 -15.97 14.43 -6.05
N ASP A 92 -16.69 14.49 -4.92
CA ASP A 92 -16.49 15.52 -3.92
C ASP A 92 -15.21 15.29 -3.11
N ASP A 93 -14.83 14.03 -2.87
CA ASP A 93 -13.54 13.67 -2.25
C ASP A 93 -12.37 14.19 -3.12
N VAL A 94 -12.46 13.99 -4.45
CA VAL A 94 -11.43 14.46 -5.39
C VAL A 94 -11.40 15.99 -5.50
N ARG A 95 -12.56 16.66 -5.49
CA ARG A 95 -12.61 18.13 -5.46
C ARG A 95 -11.93 18.72 -4.24
N GLN A 96 -12.10 18.10 -3.06
CA GLN A 96 -11.40 18.54 -1.85
C GLN A 96 -9.88 18.38 -1.98
N LEU A 97 -9.41 17.30 -2.60
CA LEU A 97 -7.99 17.12 -2.88
C LEU A 97 -7.45 18.18 -3.84
N ILE A 98 -8.22 18.55 -4.86
CA ILE A 98 -7.84 19.62 -5.80
C ILE A 98 -7.68 20.95 -5.06
N LEU A 99 -8.65 21.35 -4.24
CA LEU A 99 -8.54 22.55 -3.43
C LEU A 99 -7.32 22.51 -2.49
N THR A 100 -6.96 21.34 -1.98
CA THR A 100 -5.77 21.15 -1.15
C THR A 100 -4.50 21.26 -1.98
N SER A 101 -4.49 20.73 -3.19
CA SER A 101 -3.31 20.72 -4.09
C SER A 101 -2.92 22.10 -4.60
N GLU A 102 -3.88 23.04 -4.67
CA GLU A 102 -3.65 24.44 -5.06
C GLU A 102 -2.98 25.27 -3.95
N GLN A 103 -2.98 24.77 -2.71
CA GLN A 103 -2.37 25.47 -1.58
C GLN A 103 -0.84 25.29 -1.60
N MET A 104 -0.12 26.37 -1.31
CA MET A 104 1.33 26.28 -1.13
C MET A 104 1.66 25.36 0.07
N PRO A 105 2.75 24.57 -0.03
CA PRO A 105 3.22 23.80 1.12
C PRO A 105 3.60 24.73 2.28
N SER A 106 3.40 24.28 3.51
CA SER A 106 3.56 25.10 4.71
C SER A 106 4.88 24.88 5.46
N THR A 107 5.39 23.65 5.44
CA THR A 107 6.55 23.25 6.25
C THR A 107 7.64 22.53 5.46
N ALA A 108 7.33 22.10 4.25
CA ALA A 108 8.22 21.26 3.42
C ALA A 108 8.21 21.77 1.97
N PRO A 109 9.10 21.27 1.09
CA PRO A 109 9.23 21.81 -0.26
C PRO A 109 8.05 21.49 -1.19
N TRP A 110 7.25 20.45 -0.87
CA TRP A 110 6.20 19.97 -1.75
C TRP A 110 4.84 19.86 -1.05
N ARG A 111 3.77 20.04 -1.79
CA ARG A 111 2.42 19.61 -1.47
C ARG A 111 2.21 18.24 -2.11
N ILE A 112 2.08 17.17 -1.35
CA ILE A 112 1.96 15.83 -1.89
C ILE A 112 0.57 15.27 -1.67
N ILE A 113 -0.07 14.83 -2.75
CA ILE A 113 -1.38 14.19 -2.73
C ILE A 113 -1.22 12.73 -3.12
N ILE A 114 -1.58 11.83 -2.21
CA ILE A 114 -1.58 10.38 -2.45
C ILE A 114 -3.03 9.93 -2.63
N ILE A 115 -3.33 9.26 -3.74
CA ILE A 115 -4.64 8.62 -3.96
C ILE A 115 -4.42 7.11 -4.04
N GLU A 116 -4.93 6.40 -3.04
CA GLU A 116 -4.94 4.94 -3.05
C GLU A 116 -6.11 4.43 -3.90
N ASP A 117 -5.86 3.35 -4.68
CA ASP A 117 -6.87 2.68 -5.52
C ASP A 117 -7.59 3.64 -6.51
N VAL A 118 -6.80 4.39 -7.30
CA VAL A 118 -7.34 5.35 -8.30
C VAL A 118 -8.22 4.68 -9.36
N ASP A 119 -8.09 3.37 -9.56
CA ASP A 119 -8.94 2.51 -10.38
C ASP A 119 -10.40 2.48 -9.90
N ARG A 120 -10.67 2.83 -8.63
CA ARG A 120 -12.03 2.96 -8.07
C ARG A 120 -12.71 4.28 -8.45
N MET A 121 -12.06 5.16 -9.20
CA MET A 121 -12.68 6.39 -9.70
C MET A 121 -13.57 6.08 -10.92
N LEU A 122 -14.78 6.60 -10.90
CA LEU A 122 -15.62 6.61 -12.10
C LEU A 122 -15.05 7.61 -13.12
N GLU A 123 -15.34 7.42 -14.40
CA GLU A 123 -14.84 8.26 -15.50
C GLU A 123 -15.08 9.76 -15.26
N ARG A 124 -16.28 10.15 -14.81
CA ARG A 124 -16.59 11.55 -14.47
C ARG A 124 -15.71 12.12 -13.35
N THR A 125 -15.35 11.30 -12.36
CA THR A 125 -14.46 11.68 -11.25
C THR A 125 -13.03 11.83 -11.74
N THR A 126 -12.58 10.90 -12.57
CA THR A 126 -11.28 10.94 -13.23
C THR A 126 -11.11 12.20 -14.08
N ASN A 127 -12.14 12.57 -14.87
CA ASN A 127 -12.09 13.76 -15.74
C ASN A 127 -11.89 15.07 -14.96
N VAL A 128 -12.38 15.15 -13.72
CA VAL A 128 -12.14 16.32 -12.85
C VAL A 128 -10.67 16.43 -12.45
N LEU A 129 -9.99 15.28 -12.26
CA LEU A 129 -8.59 15.23 -11.86
C LEU A 129 -7.62 15.47 -13.03
N LEU A 130 -8.03 15.24 -14.28
CA LEU A 130 -7.13 15.29 -15.44
C LEU A 130 -6.36 16.60 -15.57
N LYS A 131 -7.02 17.73 -15.33
CA LYS A 131 -6.39 19.05 -15.42
C LYS A 131 -5.23 19.18 -14.42
N GLU A 132 -5.44 18.72 -13.19
CA GLU A 132 -4.45 18.81 -12.12
C GLU A 132 -3.25 17.85 -12.35
N ILE A 133 -3.48 16.76 -13.07
CA ILE A 133 -2.40 15.83 -13.44
C ILE A 133 -1.59 16.35 -14.62
N GLU A 134 -2.24 17.05 -15.57
CA GLU A 134 -1.61 17.60 -16.76
C GLU A 134 -0.82 18.88 -16.47
N GLU A 135 -1.40 19.79 -15.69
CA GLU A 135 -0.82 21.06 -15.29
C GLU A 135 -0.91 21.24 -13.77
N PRO A 136 -0.14 20.48 -12.98
CA PRO A 136 -0.18 20.57 -11.51
C PRO A 136 0.21 21.96 -11.03
N SER A 137 -0.37 22.39 -9.92
CA SER A 137 0.05 23.59 -9.22
C SER A 137 1.55 23.57 -8.89
N PRO A 138 2.23 24.71 -8.89
CA PRO A 138 3.64 24.78 -8.48
C PRO A 138 3.84 24.11 -7.11
N HIS A 139 4.91 23.34 -6.96
CA HIS A 139 5.23 22.59 -5.74
C HIS A 139 4.23 21.48 -5.36
N THR A 140 3.36 21.05 -6.27
CA THR A 140 2.43 19.94 -6.02
C THR A 140 2.89 18.67 -6.73
N ILE A 141 2.82 17.53 -6.01
CA ILE A 141 3.12 16.19 -6.54
C ILE A 141 1.93 15.27 -6.29
N TRP A 142 1.49 14.60 -7.36
CA TRP A 142 0.43 13.60 -7.32
C TRP A 142 1.03 12.19 -7.35
N LEU A 143 0.73 11.37 -6.36
CA LEU A 143 1.11 9.96 -6.27
C LEU A 143 -0.17 9.10 -6.33
N LEU A 144 -0.44 8.52 -7.49
CA LEU A 144 -1.61 7.70 -7.74
C LEU A 144 -1.23 6.22 -7.61
N CYS A 145 -2.05 5.41 -6.93
CA CYS A 145 -1.83 3.98 -6.78
C CYS A 145 -2.95 3.20 -7.47
N ALA A 146 -2.58 2.15 -8.23
CA ALA A 146 -3.53 1.26 -8.89
C ALA A 146 -3.02 -0.20 -8.91
N PRO A 147 -3.90 -1.21 -9.01
CA PRO A 147 -3.47 -2.62 -9.14
C PRO A 147 -2.64 -2.84 -10.39
N SER A 148 -3.00 -2.22 -11.51
CA SER A 148 -2.32 -2.30 -12.79
C SER A 148 -2.53 -1.01 -13.58
N ALA A 149 -1.61 -0.69 -14.48
CA ALA A 149 -1.77 0.45 -15.37
C ALA A 149 -2.97 0.28 -16.32
N GLN A 150 -3.38 -0.94 -16.62
CA GLN A 150 -4.54 -1.24 -17.45
C GLN A 150 -5.88 -0.90 -16.78
N ASP A 151 -5.92 -0.91 -15.44
CA ASP A 151 -7.11 -0.59 -14.65
C ASP A 151 -7.37 0.92 -14.57
N VAL A 152 -6.46 1.73 -15.09
CA VAL A 152 -6.53 3.20 -15.08
C VAL A 152 -6.79 3.72 -16.49
N LEU A 153 -7.63 4.75 -16.62
CA LEU A 153 -7.96 5.34 -17.90
C LEU A 153 -6.70 5.77 -18.68
N PRO A 154 -6.66 5.55 -20.02
CA PRO A 154 -5.52 5.93 -20.85
C PRO A 154 -5.12 7.40 -20.73
N THR A 155 -6.09 8.27 -20.45
CA THR A 155 -5.90 9.71 -20.25
C THR A 155 -5.03 10.04 -19.04
N ILE A 156 -5.14 9.30 -17.92
CA ILE A 156 -4.25 9.43 -16.76
C ILE A 156 -2.89 8.81 -17.06
N ARG A 157 -2.87 7.59 -17.64
CA ARG A 157 -1.61 6.89 -17.92
C ARG A 157 -0.65 7.70 -18.80
N SER A 158 -1.19 8.40 -19.80
CA SER A 158 -0.38 9.18 -20.73
C SER A 158 0.25 10.43 -20.10
N ARG A 159 -0.23 10.85 -18.94
CA ARG A 159 0.20 12.07 -18.22
C ARG A 159 0.97 11.79 -16.93
N THR A 160 1.15 10.53 -16.58
CA THR A 160 1.83 10.11 -15.36
C THR A 160 3.10 9.34 -15.66
N ARG A 161 4.11 9.49 -14.80
CA ARG A 161 5.28 8.62 -14.79
C ARG A 161 4.94 7.32 -14.07
N ILE A 162 5.00 6.21 -14.81
CA ILE A 162 4.58 4.91 -14.29
C ILE A 162 5.75 4.23 -13.56
N VAL A 163 5.46 3.68 -12.37
CA VAL A 163 6.35 2.83 -11.58
C VAL A 163 5.63 1.51 -11.35
N ASN A 164 6.22 0.41 -11.84
CA ASN A 164 5.63 -0.91 -11.70
C ASN A 164 6.32 -1.70 -10.57
N LEU A 165 5.52 -2.16 -9.60
CA LEU A 165 5.96 -3.02 -8.53
C LEU A 165 5.84 -4.49 -8.94
N ALA A 166 6.82 -5.28 -8.58
CA ALA A 166 6.76 -6.74 -8.72
C ALA A 166 6.00 -7.39 -7.57
N VAL A 167 5.55 -8.62 -7.76
CA VAL A 167 5.11 -9.47 -6.65
C VAL A 167 6.33 -9.79 -5.78
N PRO A 168 6.33 -9.45 -4.48
CA PRO A 168 7.45 -9.79 -3.61
C PRO A 168 7.67 -11.29 -3.52
N SER A 169 8.92 -11.74 -3.56
CA SER A 169 9.23 -13.16 -3.41
C SER A 169 8.91 -13.66 -2.00
N THR A 170 8.58 -14.95 -1.88
CA THR A 170 8.37 -15.60 -0.57
C THR A 170 9.54 -15.35 0.39
N LYS A 171 10.78 -15.39 -0.13
CA LYS A 171 11.97 -15.11 0.68
C LYS A 171 11.96 -13.68 1.19
N ALA A 172 11.70 -12.69 0.36
CA ALA A 172 11.69 -11.27 0.75
C ALA A 172 10.59 -10.99 1.80
N VAL A 173 9.41 -11.59 1.64
CA VAL A 173 8.32 -11.45 2.61
C VAL A 173 8.67 -12.13 3.93
N ALA A 174 9.22 -13.36 3.91
CA ALA A 174 9.63 -14.06 5.13
C ALA A 174 10.76 -13.32 5.87
N ASP A 175 11.74 -12.77 5.15
CA ASP A 175 12.82 -11.98 5.75
C ASP A 175 12.26 -10.70 6.39
N TYR A 176 11.31 -10.02 5.75
CA TYR A 176 10.63 -8.86 6.33
C TYR A 176 9.83 -9.23 7.60
N LEU A 177 9.09 -10.34 7.58
CA LEU A 177 8.35 -10.81 8.76
C LEU A 177 9.29 -11.05 9.95
N MET A 178 10.43 -11.68 9.73
CA MET A 178 11.41 -11.94 10.78
C MET A 178 12.13 -10.67 11.27
N ALA A 179 12.48 -9.75 10.37
CA ALA A 179 13.28 -8.58 10.71
C ALA A 179 12.47 -7.41 11.30
N SER A 180 11.20 -7.25 10.85
CA SER A 180 10.42 -6.04 11.15
C SER A 180 9.12 -6.32 11.91
N VAL A 181 8.46 -7.45 11.64
CA VAL A 181 7.18 -7.79 12.27
C VAL A 181 7.40 -8.54 13.58
N ASN A 182 8.16 -9.62 13.54
CA ASN A 182 8.40 -10.49 14.69
C ASN A 182 8.94 -9.76 15.93
N PRO A 183 9.98 -8.88 15.81
CA PRO A 183 10.49 -8.15 16.98
C PRO A 183 9.52 -7.13 17.58
N ALA A 184 8.51 -6.68 16.81
CA ALA A 184 7.48 -5.74 17.27
C ALA A 184 6.33 -6.42 18.03
N LEU A 185 6.25 -7.76 18.00
CA LEU A 185 5.23 -8.53 18.70
C LEU A 185 5.64 -8.81 20.14
N PRO A 186 4.67 -8.96 21.08
CA PRO A 186 4.90 -9.51 22.39
C PRO A 186 5.58 -10.89 22.32
N ALA A 187 6.42 -11.21 23.30
CA ALA A 187 7.23 -12.44 23.29
C ALA A 187 6.40 -13.72 23.06
N GLU A 188 5.20 -13.78 23.64
CA GLU A 188 4.25 -14.89 23.51
C GLU A 188 3.62 -15.02 22.12
N ARG A 189 3.70 -13.98 21.28
CA ARG A 189 3.20 -13.96 19.89
C ARG A 189 4.30 -14.00 18.84
N GLN A 190 5.56 -14.05 19.28
CA GLN A 190 6.68 -14.17 18.35
C GLN A 190 6.67 -15.57 17.73
N PHE A 191 7.07 -15.61 16.47
CA PHE A 191 7.05 -16.80 15.63
C PHE A 191 8.45 -17.12 15.11
N ASP A 192 8.67 -18.37 14.74
CA ASP A 192 9.90 -18.82 14.15
C ASP A 192 9.95 -18.59 12.63
N ARG A 193 11.12 -18.86 12.02
CA ARG A 193 11.32 -18.72 10.59
C ARG A 193 10.44 -19.68 9.77
N HIS A 194 10.07 -20.84 10.30
CA HIS A 194 9.21 -21.78 9.61
C HIS A 194 7.81 -21.22 9.42
N VAL A 195 7.24 -20.61 10.46
CA VAL A 195 5.97 -19.90 10.41
C VAL A 195 6.04 -18.73 9.43
N ALA A 196 7.10 -17.92 9.46
CA ALA A 196 7.29 -16.81 8.53
C ALA A 196 7.32 -17.27 7.05
N VAL A 197 8.05 -18.33 6.73
CA VAL A 197 8.12 -18.87 5.38
C VAL A 197 6.77 -19.46 4.94
N ARG A 198 6.06 -20.15 5.83
CA ARG A 198 4.74 -20.69 5.55
C ARG A 198 3.73 -19.58 5.28
N ALA A 199 3.67 -18.57 6.15
CA ALA A 199 2.81 -17.39 6.00
C ALA A 199 3.10 -16.65 4.67
N ALA A 200 4.38 -16.41 4.35
CA ALA A 200 4.79 -15.77 3.11
C ALA A 200 4.41 -16.57 1.86
N ARG A 201 4.50 -17.89 1.92
CA ARG A 201 4.10 -18.80 0.81
C ARG A 201 2.58 -18.73 0.59
N LEU A 202 1.79 -18.85 1.67
CA LEU A 202 0.33 -18.86 1.59
C LEU A 202 -0.25 -17.51 1.16
N ALA A 203 0.45 -16.43 1.44
CA ALA A 203 0.04 -15.08 1.08
C ALA A 203 0.39 -14.68 -0.36
N GLU A 204 1.13 -15.50 -1.13
CA GLU A 204 1.44 -15.28 -2.56
C GLU A 204 1.95 -13.87 -2.88
N GLY A 205 2.78 -13.30 -2.00
CA GLY A 205 3.34 -11.96 -2.14
C GLY A 205 2.47 -10.84 -1.56
N HIS A 206 1.30 -11.13 -1.00
CA HIS A 206 0.48 -10.14 -0.30
C HIS A 206 1.04 -9.89 1.11
N ILE A 207 1.79 -8.80 1.30
CA ILE A 207 2.51 -8.49 2.55
C ILE A 207 1.57 -8.41 3.76
N GLY A 208 0.40 -7.78 3.60
CA GLY A 208 -0.60 -7.64 4.67
C GLY A 208 -1.15 -8.99 5.14
N ILE A 209 -1.51 -9.87 4.20
CA ILE A 209 -1.99 -11.23 4.51
C ILE A 209 -0.89 -12.06 5.15
N ALA A 210 0.35 -11.97 4.64
CA ALA A 210 1.49 -12.66 5.24
C ALA A 210 1.72 -12.25 6.70
N LYS A 211 1.60 -10.94 6.98
CA LYS A 211 1.68 -10.40 8.32
C LYS A 211 0.58 -10.93 9.23
N LEU A 212 -0.66 -10.96 8.74
CA LEU A 212 -1.80 -11.53 9.47
C LEU A 212 -1.57 -13.00 9.82
N TYR A 213 -1.22 -13.82 8.84
CA TYR A 213 -0.96 -15.26 9.03
C TYR A 213 0.21 -15.53 10.00
N ALA A 214 1.25 -14.71 10.00
CA ALA A 214 2.39 -14.89 10.90
C ALA A 214 2.08 -14.43 12.33
N SER A 215 1.29 -13.35 12.50
CA SER A 215 0.97 -12.77 13.80
C SER A 215 -0.18 -13.47 14.52
N ASP A 216 -1.01 -14.21 13.78
CA ASP A 216 -2.16 -14.94 14.30
C ASP A 216 -2.21 -16.35 13.69
N THR A 217 -1.70 -17.31 14.45
CA THR A 217 -1.66 -18.72 14.05
C THR A 217 -3.05 -19.34 13.92
N GLN A 218 -4.07 -18.79 14.60
CA GLN A 218 -5.45 -19.28 14.53
C GLN A 218 -6.01 -19.05 13.12
N VAL A 219 -5.82 -17.86 12.55
CA VAL A 219 -6.28 -17.54 11.18
C VAL A 219 -5.68 -18.50 10.15
N MET A 220 -4.43 -18.91 10.34
CA MET A 220 -3.79 -19.87 9.44
C MET A 220 -4.34 -21.29 9.64
N SER A 221 -4.67 -21.66 10.88
CA SER A 221 -5.31 -22.96 11.21
C SER A 221 -6.72 -23.04 10.64
N ASP A 222 -7.53 -22.00 10.86
CA ASP A 222 -8.93 -21.92 10.36
C ASP A 222 -8.95 -22.05 8.82
N ARG A 223 -8.01 -21.41 8.13
CA ARG A 223 -7.85 -21.54 6.69
C ARG A 223 -7.55 -22.98 6.27
N ASP A 224 -6.66 -23.67 6.96
CA ASP A 224 -6.30 -25.04 6.63
C ASP A 224 -7.46 -26.01 6.91
N GLU A 225 -8.19 -25.82 8.00
CA GLU A 225 -9.40 -26.58 8.32
C GLU A 225 -10.47 -26.39 7.25
N LEU A 226 -10.67 -25.16 6.78
CA LEU A 226 -11.59 -24.86 5.68
C LEU A 226 -11.19 -25.62 4.40
N ILE A 227 -9.91 -25.60 4.04
CA ILE A 227 -9.42 -26.31 2.84
C ILE A 227 -9.62 -27.81 2.98
N VAL A 228 -9.30 -28.37 4.14
CA VAL A 228 -9.54 -29.81 4.41
C VAL A 228 -11.02 -30.15 4.33
N GLY A 229 -11.90 -29.32 4.90
CA GLY A 229 -13.35 -29.44 4.80
C GLY A 229 -13.83 -29.44 3.35
N LEU A 230 -13.37 -28.47 2.54
CA LEU A 230 -13.70 -28.38 1.11
C LEU A 230 -13.25 -29.59 0.30
N LEU A 231 -12.03 -30.06 0.55
CA LEU A 231 -11.49 -31.27 -0.12
C LEU A 231 -12.20 -32.55 0.33
N GLY A 232 -12.82 -32.56 1.51
CA GLY A 232 -13.57 -33.68 2.06
C GLY A 232 -15.02 -33.80 1.56
N LEU A 233 -15.55 -32.79 0.84
CA LEU A 233 -16.92 -32.78 0.35
C LEU A 233 -17.20 -33.95 -0.59
N ARG A 234 -18.20 -34.76 -0.27
CA ARG A 234 -18.64 -35.91 -1.09
C ARG A 234 -20.09 -35.81 -1.53
N LYS A 235 -20.91 -35.04 -0.80
CA LYS A 235 -22.35 -34.87 -1.05
C LYS A 235 -22.73 -33.40 -0.93
N ALA A 236 -23.84 -33.01 -1.56
CA ALA A 236 -24.36 -31.65 -1.46
C ALA A 236 -24.72 -31.24 0.00
N SER A 237 -25.15 -32.21 0.83
CA SER A 237 -25.39 -31.99 2.25
C SER A 237 -24.17 -31.53 3.04
N ASP A 238 -22.99 -32.06 2.68
CA ASP A 238 -21.72 -31.74 3.35
C ASP A 238 -21.34 -30.28 3.07
N ALA A 239 -21.63 -29.78 1.86
CA ALA A 239 -21.40 -28.39 1.50
C ALA A 239 -22.31 -27.42 2.27
N VAL A 240 -23.55 -27.80 2.54
CA VAL A 240 -24.47 -26.96 3.34
C VAL A 240 -23.98 -26.86 4.78
N LEU A 241 -23.61 -27.98 5.40
CA LEU A 241 -23.09 -27.99 6.77
C LEU A 241 -21.81 -27.13 6.90
N LEU A 242 -20.87 -27.30 5.96
CA LEU A 242 -19.65 -26.50 5.96
C LEU A 242 -19.94 -24.99 5.77
N ALA A 243 -20.94 -24.64 4.95
CA ALA A 243 -21.32 -23.23 4.74
C ALA A 243 -21.94 -22.64 6.02
N ASP A 244 -22.77 -23.39 6.74
CA ASP A 244 -23.34 -22.95 8.01
C ASP A 244 -22.26 -22.73 9.07
N ASP A 245 -21.30 -23.66 9.21
CA ASP A 245 -20.17 -23.53 10.14
C ASP A 245 -19.30 -22.28 9.82
N LEU A 246 -19.08 -21.98 8.53
CA LEU A 246 -18.35 -20.80 8.09
C LEU A 246 -19.08 -19.50 8.41
N ILE A 247 -20.40 -19.46 8.20
CA ILE A 247 -21.22 -18.29 8.52
C ILE A 247 -21.19 -18.02 10.02
N ASP A 248 -21.27 -19.04 10.84
CA ASP A 248 -21.27 -18.89 12.29
C ASP A 248 -19.89 -18.47 12.82
N THR A 249 -18.81 -19.00 12.26
CA THR A 249 -17.44 -18.56 12.54
C THR A 249 -17.25 -17.09 12.16
N ALA A 250 -17.69 -16.67 10.97
CA ALA A 250 -17.59 -15.28 10.51
C ALA A 250 -18.38 -14.31 11.38
N LYS A 251 -19.59 -14.71 11.85
CA LYS A 251 -20.38 -13.88 12.78
C LYS A 251 -19.67 -13.72 14.13
N SER A 252 -19.15 -14.81 14.68
CA SER A 252 -18.42 -14.78 15.96
C SER A 252 -17.18 -13.90 15.90
N GLN A 253 -16.46 -13.92 14.79
CA GLN A 253 -15.29 -13.05 14.58
C GLN A 253 -15.69 -11.57 14.40
N ALA A 254 -16.81 -11.28 13.74
CA ALA A 254 -17.31 -9.91 13.57
C ALA A 254 -17.81 -9.30 14.89
N GLU A 255 -18.34 -10.10 15.83
CA GLU A 255 -18.78 -9.65 17.14
C GLU A 255 -17.61 -9.42 18.12
N ALA A 256 -16.45 -10.03 17.87
CA ALA A 256 -15.25 -9.90 18.69
C ALA A 256 -14.34 -8.70 18.31
N THR A 257 -14.68 -7.96 17.23
CA THR A 257 -13.91 -6.82 16.70
C THR A 257 -14.64 -5.51 16.97
#